data_ddd8b7416de071b1824795a5367454b7
#
_entry.id   ddd8b7416de071b1824795a5367454b7
#
_cell.length_a   1.000
_cell.length_b   1.000
_cell.length_c   1.000
_cell.angle_alpha   90.00
_cell.angle_beta   90.00
_cell.angle_gamma   90.00
#
_symmetry.space_group_name_H-M   'P 1'
#
loop_
_entity.id
_entity.type
_entity.pdbx_description
1 polymer ?
#
loop_
_entity_poly.entity_id
_entity_poly.type
_entity_poly.pdbx_seq_one_letter_code
_entity_poly.pdbx_strand_id
1 'polypeptide(L)'
;MGSFARVPLRLTVACGFVASLLVSASAYAGGMDPTPERLVLQPKVGGVVQGAGFCQAVAANPALAAKVGMLPDQLACTPDNVAFKNLVSELGFALAPSTMHSARTTGFGGFVLSLEASYTHINADGVSKGADGSLTQYWHAGTQGSVAPDGTYSAANNSPDSLIGVYTLKARKGLPFGFELDGAVGYVSNTSLWTIGADLRWAILEGFRTGPMGYFPDIAIGTGVRTITGSSKMYLTTVGIDVEASKPITLADEAVITPYIGYQQLFIYGNSAVLDATPGVNAMQQCGYTGQQASGAPACTNKVATGTAGQTVANDGDFNNNITFDPVRIQRNRGFLGVTYRYELLYLGAQFLFDLTSPNSIDPDLNSTRQWTMSLEGGVFF
;
A
#
# COMPACT_ATOMS: atom_id res chain seq x y z
N MET A 1 7.73 -10.55 -58.80
CA MET A 1 8.75 -9.90 -58.02
C MET A 1 8.08 -9.43 -56.76
N GLY A 2 8.23 -10.20 -55.67
CA GLY A 2 7.55 -9.95 -54.40
C GLY A 2 8.33 -8.98 -53.54
N SER A 3 7.69 -7.91 -53.11
CA SER A 3 8.21 -6.96 -52.10
C SER A 3 8.09 -7.61 -50.72
N PHE A 4 9.22 -8.02 -50.14
CA PHE A 4 9.27 -8.41 -48.74
C PHE A 4 9.14 -7.15 -47.88
N ALA A 5 8.01 -7.03 -47.15
CA ALA A 5 7.81 -6.03 -46.13
C ALA A 5 8.90 -6.19 -45.04
N ARG A 6 9.77 -5.21 -44.89
CA ARG A 6 10.73 -5.13 -43.80
C ARG A 6 9.95 -4.85 -42.51
N VAL A 7 9.71 -5.87 -41.70
CA VAL A 7 9.27 -5.70 -40.32
C VAL A 7 10.37 -4.90 -39.60
N PRO A 8 10.10 -3.73 -39.04
CA PRO A 8 11.15 -2.88 -38.48
C PRO A 8 11.73 -3.55 -37.23
N LEU A 9 13.03 -3.75 -37.23
CA LEU A 9 13.87 -4.21 -36.12
C LEU A 9 13.62 -3.46 -34.81
N ARG A 10 12.93 -2.32 -34.88
CA ARG A 10 12.59 -1.39 -33.79
C ARG A 10 11.56 -1.95 -32.81
N LEU A 11 10.62 -2.82 -33.25
CA LEU A 11 9.61 -3.41 -32.36
C LEU A 11 10.22 -4.48 -31.45
N THR A 12 11.25 -5.19 -31.91
CA THR A 12 11.92 -6.26 -31.15
C THR A 12 12.75 -5.70 -30.01
N VAL A 13 13.33 -4.50 -30.16
CA VAL A 13 14.14 -3.84 -29.11
C VAL A 13 13.24 -3.29 -28.01
N ALA A 14 12.06 -2.72 -28.34
CA ALA A 14 11.12 -2.19 -27.35
C ALA A 14 10.51 -3.32 -26.50
N CYS A 15 10.12 -4.44 -27.11
CA CYS A 15 9.64 -5.63 -26.37
C CYS A 15 10.71 -6.28 -25.50
N GLY A 16 11.99 -6.26 -25.93
CA GLY A 16 13.11 -6.80 -25.16
C GLY A 16 13.41 -5.99 -23.90
N PHE A 17 13.27 -4.66 -23.94
CA PHE A 17 13.51 -3.80 -22.78
C PHE A 17 12.39 -3.91 -21.73
N VAL A 18 11.13 -4.07 -22.14
CA VAL A 18 9.98 -4.30 -21.22
C VAL A 18 10.07 -5.69 -20.59
N ALA A 19 10.51 -6.71 -21.35
CA ALA A 19 10.65 -8.05 -20.83
C ALA A 19 11.82 -8.20 -19.81
N SER A 20 12.90 -7.44 -19.94
CA SER A 20 14.04 -7.49 -19.02
C SER A 20 13.75 -6.84 -17.64
N LEU A 21 12.78 -5.94 -17.56
CA LEU A 21 12.32 -5.36 -16.30
C LEU A 21 11.42 -6.29 -15.47
N LEU A 22 10.84 -7.32 -16.10
CA LEU A 22 9.95 -8.29 -15.44
C LEU A 22 10.68 -9.50 -14.83
N VAL A 23 11.98 -9.71 -15.12
CA VAL A 23 12.69 -10.96 -14.77
C VAL A 23 13.35 -10.92 -13.39
N SER A 24 13.39 -9.80 -12.68
CA SER A 24 14.06 -9.71 -11.38
C SER A 24 13.14 -9.72 -10.15
N ALA A 25 11.86 -10.00 -10.32
CA ALA A 25 10.98 -10.26 -9.18
C ALA A 25 11.24 -11.68 -8.66
N SER A 26 12.32 -11.85 -7.88
CA SER A 26 12.43 -13.00 -7.01
C SER A 26 11.22 -12.97 -6.08
N ALA A 27 10.32 -13.95 -6.23
CA ALA A 27 9.21 -14.15 -5.31
C ALA A 27 9.76 -14.61 -3.94
N TYR A 28 10.41 -13.70 -3.22
CA TYR A 28 10.60 -13.85 -1.79
C TYR A 28 9.27 -13.46 -1.14
N ALA A 29 8.68 -14.38 -0.40
CA ALA A 29 7.53 -14.13 0.45
C ALA A 29 7.82 -12.88 1.28
N GLY A 30 7.00 -11.85 1.11
CA GLY A 30 7.30 -10.48 1.38
C GLY A 30 7.56 -10.13 2.83
N GLY A 31 8.76 -9.68 3.10
CA GLY A 31 9.10 -9.09 4.38
C GLY A 31 8.31 -7.82 4.71
N MET A 32 7.58 -7.26 3.75
CA MET A 32 6.77 -6.03 3.92
C MET A 32 5.27 -6.28 3.90
N ASP A 33 4.81 -7.54 3.93
CA ASP A 33 3.37 -7.84 4.04
C ASP A 33 2.80 -7.28 5.33
N PRO A 34 1.68 -6.54 5.29
CA PRO A 34 1.05 -6.01 6.49
C PRO A 34 0.55 -7.11 7.43
N THR A 35 0.95 -7.00 8.69
CA THR A 35 0.54 -7.87 9.80
C THR A 35 -0.05 -7.04 10.93
N PRO A 36 -1.21 -6.39 10.71
CA PRO A 36 -1.79 -5.47 11.69
C PRO A 36 -2.14 -6.14 13.02
N GLU A 37 -2.33 -7.45 13.06
CA GLU A 37 -2.54 -8.21 14.29
C GLU A 37 -1.41 -8.08 15.32
N ARG A 38 -0.26 -7.57 14.90
CA ARG A 38 0.88 -7.29 15.78
C ARG A 38 0.89 -5.88 16.36
N LEU A 39 0.07 -4.98 15.82
CA LEU A 39 -0.03 -3.60 16.28
C LEU A 39 -0.97 -3.54 17.48
N VAL A 40 -0.49 -4.01 18.63
CA VAL A 40 -1.25 -4.08 19.87
C VAL A 40 -0.50 -3.43 21.01
N LEU A 41 -1.24 -2.73 21.87
CA LEU A 41 -0.71 -2.11 23.07
C LEU A 41 -0.49 -3.19 24.12
N GLN A 42 0.72 -3.25 24.65
CA GLN A 42 1.10 -4.19 25.68
C GLN A 42 0.59 -3.74 27.05
N PRO A 43 0.10 -4.65 27.91
CA PRO A 43 -0.33 -4.29 29.25
C PRO A 43 0.85 -3.80 30.10
N LYS A 44 0.60 -2.78 30.92
CA LYS A 44 1.57 -2.24 31.87
C LYS A 44 1.22 -2.70 33.28
N VAL A 45 2.19 -3.25 34.00
CA VAL A 45 2.06 -3.60 35.42
C VAL A 45 3.08 -2.77 36.20
N GLY A 46 2.63 -1.93 37.13
CA GLY A 46 3.51 -1.05 37.88
C GLY A 46 4.29 -0.06 37.02
N GLY A 47 3.74 0.36 35.87
CA GLY A 47 4.40 1.27 34.91
C GLY A 47 5.40 0.58 33.97
N VAL A 48 5.61 -0.73 34.09
CA VAL A 48 6.53 -1.50 33.25
C VAL A 48 5.73 -2.30 32.23
N VAL A 49 6.10 -2.14 30.93
CA VAL A 49 5.52 -2.92 29.83
C VAL A 49 5.87 -4.40 29.99
N GLN A 50 4.87 -5.26 29.94
CA GLN A 50 5.03 -6.69 30.16
C GLN A 50 5.28 -7.42 28.84
N GLY A 51 6.55 -7.61 28.53
CA GLY A 51 7.00 -8.43 27.40
C GLY A 51 6.95 -7.70 26.05
N ALA A 52 7.87 -8.06 25.16
CA ALA A 52 7.83 -7.70 23.75
C ALA A 52 7.17 -8.88 23.01
N GLY A 53 5.99 -8.69 22.48
CA GLY A 53 5.32 -9.72 21.69
C GLY A 53 3.81 -9.57 21.61
N PHE A 54 3.22 -10.52 20.95
CA PHE A 54 1.76 -10.64 20.77
C PHE A 54 1.01 -10.70 22.09
N CYS A 55 -0.27 -10.34 22.07
CA CYS A 55 -1.24 -10.63 23.15
C CYS A 55 -1.22 -12.11 23.60
N GLN A 56 -0.86 -13.02 22.70
CA GLN A 56 -0.66 -14.42 22.93
C GLN A 56 0.20 -14.74 24.15
N ALA A 57 1.29 -14.00 24.36
CA ALA A 57 2.17 -14.21 25.54
C ALA A 57 1.44 -13.94 26.86
N VAL A 58 0.42 -13.09 26.84
CA VAL A 58 -0.39 -12.71 28.02
C VAL A 58 -1.54 -13.69 28.20
N ALA A 59 -2.27 -14.04 27.16
CA ALA A 59 -3.37 -15.01 27.19
C ALA A 59 -2.89 -16.42 27.56
N ALA A 60 -1.69 -16.80 27.08
CA ALA A 60 -1.08 -18.09 27.40
C ALA A 60 -0.42 -18.14 28.80
N ASN A 61 -0.34 -17.03 29.53
CA ASN A 61 0.32 -16.97 30.84
C ASN A 61 -0.67 -16.55 31.95
N PRO A 62 -1.32 -17.51 32.62
CA PRO A 62 -2.29 -17.25 33.70
C PRO A 62 -1.70 -16.40 34.84
N ALA A 63 -0.40 -16.55 35.11
CA ALA A 63 0.27 -15.76 36.16
C ALA A 63 0.41 -14.28 35.78
N LEU A 64 0.53 -14.00 34.49
CA LEU A 64 0.56 -12.62 33.98
C LEU A 64 -0.85 -12.01 33.94
N ALA A 65 -1.86 -12.78 33.52
CA ALA A 65 -3.26 -12.39 33.55
C ALA A 65 -3.69 -12.01 34.99
N ALA A 66 -3.33 -12.82 35.98
CA ALA A 66 -3.59 -12.50 37.37
C ALA A 66 -2.89 -11.24 37.87
N LYS A 67 -1.67 -10.95 37.42
CA LYS A 67 -0.94 -9.70 37.76
C LYS A 67 -1.56 -8.43 37.17
N VAL A 68 -2.18 -8.53 36.00
CA VAL A 68 -2.89 -7.41 35.35
C VAL A 68 -4.35 -7.31 35.80
N GLY A 69 -4.83 -8.22 36.65
CA GLY A 69 -6.19 -8.23 37.19
C GLY A 69 -7.26 -8.63 36.16
N MET A 70 -6.86 -9.38 35.14
CA MET A 70 -7.73 -9.87 34.07
C MET A 70 -7.95 -11.40 34.21
N LEU A 71 -9.09 -11.86 33.72
CA LEU A 71 -9.33 -13.32 33.64
C LEU A 71 -8.44 -13.93 32.53
N PRO A 72 -8.09 -15.20 32.62
CA PRO A 72 -7.23 -15.88 31.64
C PRO A 72 -7.79 -15.88 30.21
N ASP A 73 -9.11 -15.73 30.06
CA ASP A 73 -9.86 -15.67 28.82
C ASP A 73 -10.02 -14.23 28.27
N GLN A 74 -9.59 -13.23 29.05
CA GLN A 74 -9.64 -11.83 28.60
C GLN A 74 -8.37 -11.43 27.85
N LEU A 75 -8.58 -10.71 26.76
CA LEU A 75 -7.48 -10.16 26.00
C LEU A 75 -6.84 -9.01 26.80
N ALA A 76 -5.60 -9.19 27.22
CA ALA A 76 -4.88 -8.20 28.02
C ALA A 76 -4.28 -7.07 27.20
N CYS A 77 -4.41 -7.09 25.86
CA CYS A 77 -3.93 -6.03 24.99
C CYS A 77 -5.05 -5.49 24.10
N THR A 78 -4.91 -4.24 23.71
CA THR A 78 -5.84 -3.50 22.87
C THR A 78 -5.20 -3.16 21.54
N PRO A 79 -5.96 -2.98 20.45
CA PRO A 79 -5.42 -2.51 19.18
C PRO A 79 -4.70 -1.17 19.33
N ASP A 80 -3.50 -1.06 18.76
CA ASP A 80 -2.80 0.23 18.63
C ASP A 80 -3.31 0.95 17.38
N ASN A 81 -4.44 1.64 17.52
CA ASN A 81 -5.08 2.36 16.42
C ASN A 81 -4.20 3.47 15.85
N VAL A 82 -3.30 4.05 16.66
CA VAL A 82 -2.38 5.10 16.21
C VAL A 82 -1.29 4.49 15.32
N ALA A 83 -0.73 3.35 15.71
CA ALA A 83 0.26 2.64 14.90
C ALA A 83 -0.35 2.17 13.56
N PHE A 84 -1.55 1.60 13.61
CA PHE A 84 -2.28 1.18 12.40
C PHE A 84 -2.55 2.36 11.47
N LYS A 85 -3.00 3.50 12.02
CA LYS A 85 -3.26 4.74 11.27
C LYS A 85 -2.01 5.26 10.57
N ASN A 86 -0.84 5.25 11.23
CA ASN A 86 0.42 5.64 10.64
C ASN A 86 0.85 4.72 9.50
N LEU A 87 0.76 3.41 9.69
CA LEU A 87 1.07 2.41 8.66
C LEU A 87 0.16 2.57 7.43
N VAL A 88 -1.16 2.72 7.64
CA VAL A 88 -2.15 2.95 6.59
C VAL A 88 -1.90 4.26 5.86
N SER A 89 -1.51 5.33 6.58
CA SER A 89 -1.21 6.64 5.99
C SER A 89 -0.06 6.56 5.00
N GLU A 90 1.05 5.93 5.41
CA GLU A 90 2.25 5.84 4.57
C GLU A 90 2.08 4.85 3.42
N LEU A 91 1.46 3.70 3.66
CA LEU A 91 1.14 2.74 2.62
C LEU A 91 0.14 3.33 1.62
N GLY A 92 -0.89 4.04 2.10
CA GLY A 92 -1.87 4.71 1.25
C GLY A 92 -1.26 5.79 0.36
N PHE A 93 -0.26 6.52 0.86
CA PHE A 93 0.49 7.46 0.03
C PHE A 93 1.27 6.77 -1.08
N ALA A 94 1.92 5.64 -0.78
CA ALA A 94 2.71 4.87 -1.75
C ALA A 94 1.84 4.23 -2.84
N LEU A 95 0.63 3.80 -2.50
CA LEU A 95 -0.30 3.12 -3.41
C LEU A 95 -1.27 4.06 -4.14
N ALA A 96 -1.21 5.35 -3.85
CA ALA A 96 -2.12 6.34 -4.41
C ALA A 96 -1.97 6.47 -5.94
N PRO A 97 -3.04 6.90 -6.64
CA PRO A 97 -2.96 7.18 -8.06
C PRO A 97 -1.82 8.14 -8.38
N SER A 98 -0.99 7.77 -9.35
CA SER A 98 0.05 8.64 -9.89
C SER A 98 -0.51 9.42 -11.09
N THR A 99 -0.05 10.65 -11.25
CA THR A 99 -0.44 11.53 -12.37
C THR A 99 0.66 11.56 -13.44
N MET A 100 1.16 10.36 -13.82
CA MET A 100 2.31 10.19 -14.74
C MET A 100 1.99 10.49 -16.21
N HIS A 101 1.41 11.65 -16.48
CA HIS A 101 1.13 12.09 -17.83
C HIS A 101 0.97 13.62 -17.85
N SER A 102 1.04 14.22 -19.01
CA SER A 102 0.80 15.66 -19.17
C SER A 102 -0.70 15.97 -19.14
N ALA A 103 -1.07 17.23 -18.92
CA ALA A 103 -2.45 17.71 -18.96
C ALA A 103 -3.14 17.43 -20.32
N ARG A 104 -2.37 17.09 -21.32
CA ARG A 104 -2.86 16.75 -22.63
C ARG A 104 -3.28 15.30 -22.71
N THR A 105 -4.47 15.03 -23.28
CA THR A 105 -4.96 13.67 -23.50
C THR A 105 -4.24 12.99 -24.67
N THR A 106 -4.43 11.67 -24.78
CA THR A 106 -3.97 10.89 -25.94
C THR A 106 -4.74 11.23 -27.21
N GLY A 107 -5.81 12.03 -27.10
CA GLY A 107 -6.72 12.38 -28.18
C GLY A 107 -7.74 11.30 -28.51
N PHE A 108 -8.81 11.68 -29.22
CA PHE A 108 -9.85 10.73 -29.62
C PHE A 108 -9.26 9.61 -30.48
N GLY A 109 -9.47 8.37 -30.04
CA GLY A 109 -8.93 7.19 -30.72
C GLY A 109 -7.53 6.78 -30.25
N GLY A 110 -6.75 7.67 -29.61
CA GLY A 110 -5.43 7.35 -29.08
C GLY A 110 -5.47 6.31 -27.97
N PHE A 111 -4.45 5.47 -27.92
CA PHE A 111 -4.27 4.44 -26.91
C PHE A 111 -2.80 4.36 -26.49
N VAL A 112 -2.54 4.23 -25.19
CA VAL A 112 -1.20 4.01 -24.66
C VAL A 112 -1.22 2.79 -23.76
N LEU A 113 -0.27 1.89 -23.95
CA LEU A 113 0.05 0.82 -23.02
C LEU A 113 1.42 1.10 -22.43
N SER A 114 1.51 1.16 -21.10
CA SER A 114 2.74 1.54 -20.41
C SER A 114 2.97 0.74 -19.14
N LEU A 115 4.25 0.66 -18.73
CA LEU A 115 4.71 0.14 -17.46
C LEU A 115 5.30 1.28 -16.66
N GLU A 116 4.81 1.45 -15.44
CA GLU A 116 5.31 2.42 -14.47
C GLU A 116 6.03 1.70 -13.33
N ALA A 117 7.17 2.24 -12.90
CA ALA A 117 7.87 1.88 -11.68
C ALA A 117 7.92 3.09 -10.75
N SER A 118 7.25 2.99 -9.61
CA SER A 118 7.19 4.04 -8.59
C SER A 118 7.90 3.60 -7.32
N TYR A 119 8.71 4.48 -6.75
CA TYR A 119 9.43 4.24 -5.49
C TYR A 119 9.07 5.34 -4.50
N THR A 120 8.43 4.95 -3.40
CA THR A 120 7.98 5.86 -2.35
C THR A 120 8.82 5.69 -1.10
N HIS A 121 9.37 6.79 -0.61
CA HIS A 121 10.06 6.81 0.67
C HIS A 121 9.06 6.74 1.83
N ILE A 122 9.31 5.83 2.77
CA ILE A 122 8.55 5.66 4.01
C ILE A 122 9.47 5.84 5.21
N ASN A 123 8.89 6.17 6.35
CA ASN A 123 9.60 6.25 7.62
C ASN A 123 9.69 4.85 8.26
N ALA A 124 10.60 4.00 7.75
CA ALA A 124 10.76 2.61 8.18
C ALA A 124 10.93 2.46 9.71
N ASP A 125 11.67 3.40 10.33
CA ASP A 125 11.89 3.45 11.79
C ASP A 125 10.87 4.34 12.52
N GLY A 126 9.76 4.65 11.87
CA GLY A 126 8.71 5.51 12.40
C GLY A 126 8.09 4.95 13.67
N VAL A 127 7.96 5.81 14.70
CA VAL A 127 7.43 5.47 16.01
C VAL A 127 6.09 6.17 16.21
N SER A 128 5.03 5.43 16.45
CA SER A 128 3.75 5.96 16.94
C SER A 128 3.72 6.00 18.46
N LYS A 129 2.98 6.97 19.02
CA LYS A 129 2.74 7.07 20.46
C LYS A 129 1.29 6.69 20.74
N GLY A 130 1.08 5.54 21.35
CA GLY A 130 -0.23 5.08 21.78
C GLY A 130 -0.86 5.99 22.85
N ALA A 131 -2.18 5.89 23.01
CA ALA A 131 -2.92 6.66 24.02
C ALA A 131 -2.45 6.41 25.46
N ASP A 132 -1.89 5.23 25.74
CA ASP A 132 -1.29 4.85 27.02
C ASP A 132 0.15 5.35 27.17
N GLY A 133 0.69 6.07 26.18
CA GLY A 133 2.08 6.57 26.10
C GLY A 133 3.10 5.52 25.67
N SER A 134 2.68 4.31 25.26
CA SER A 134 3.55 3.32 24.62
C SER A 134 4.09 3.84 23.30
N LEU A 135 5.29 3.38 22.94
CA LEU A 135 5.95 3.72 21.68
C LEU A 135 6.01 2.45 20.81
N THR A 136 5.42 2.52 19.62
CA THR A 136 5.38 1.39 18.68
C THR A 136 6.07 1.78 17.37
N GLN A 137 7.09 1.03 16.99
CA GLN A 137 7.68 1.11 15.64
C GLN A 137 6.72 0.40 14.66
N TYR A 138 5.84 1.17 14.02
CA TYR A 138 4.69 0.62 13.29
C TYR A 138 5.05 -0.17 12.04
N TRP A 139 6.17 0.13 11.36
CA TRP A 139 6.64 -0.71 10.24
C TRP A 139 7.31 -1.99 10.73
N HIS A 140 8.11 -1.93 11.81
CA HIS A 140 8.74 -3.10 12.40
C HIS A 140 7.72 -4.08 12.99
N ALA A 141 6.75 -3.57 13.74
CA ALA A 141 5.71 -4.41 14.34
C ALA A 141 4.65 -4.83 13.31
N GLY A 142 4.28 -3.93 12.39
CA GLY A 142 3.14 -4.09 11.48
C GLY A 142 3.45 -4.76 10.15
N THR A 143 4.67 -5.29 9.93
CA THR A 143 5.03 -6.03 8.72
C THR A 143 5.66 -7.38 9.03
N GLN A 144 5.57 -8.32 8.08
CA GLN A 144 5.82 -9.72 8.32
C GLN A 144 7.27 -10.03 8.75
N GLY A 145 8.27 -9.35 8.20
CA GLY A 145 9.67 -9.70 8.41
C GLY A 145 10.07 -11.00 7.74
N SER A 146 11.31 -11.41 7.95
CA SER A 146 11.82 -12.67 7.42
C SER A 146 11.23 -13.86 8.18
N VAL A 147 10.83 -14.89 7.45
CA VAL A 147 10.47 -16.20 8.01
C VAL A 147 11.77 -16.93 8.36
N ALA A 148 11.88 -17.41 9.61
CA ALA A 148 13.01 -18.26 10.00
C ALA A 148 12.98 -19.59 9.24
N PRO A 149 14.15 -20.29 9.10
CA PRO A 149 14.22 -21.57 8.40
C PRO A 149 13.30 -22.68 8.93
N ASP A 150 12.87 -22.56 10.18
CA ASP A 150 11.89 -23.45 10.83
C ASP A 150 10.43 -23.09 10.52
N GLY A 151 10.18 -22.07 9.70
CA GLY A 151 8.84 -21.58 9.36
C GLY A 151 8.21 -20.66 10.40
N THR A 152 8.91 -20.30 11.47
CA THR A 152 8.42 -19.35 12.45
C THR A 152 8.60 -17.92 11.96
N TYR A 153 7.61 -17.05 12.25
CA TYR A 153 7.69 -15.62 11.94
C TYR A 153 8.41 -14.89 13.07
N SER A 154 9.29 -13.97 12.69
CA SER A 154 9.84 -13.02 13.66
C SER A 154 8.70 -12.19 14.27
N ALA A 155 8.76 -11.94 15.56
CA ALA A 155 7.80 -11.05 16.24
C ALA A 155 7.87 -9.58 15.76
N ALA A 156 8.90 -9.21 15.02
CA ALA A 156 9.07 -7.92 14.40
C ALA A 156 9.84 -8.06 13.09
N ASN A 157 9.58 -7.15 12.14
CA ASN A 157 10.43 -6.97 10.99
C ASN A 157 11.68 -6.18 11.41
N ASN A 158 12.82 -6.82 11.49
CA ASN A 158 14.05 -6.17 11.97
C ASN A 158 14.63 -5.16 10.98
N SER A 159 14.22 -5.20 9.72
CA SER A 159 14.74 -4.33 8.66
C SER A 159 13.66 -4.07 7.62
N PRO A 160 12.62 -3.28 7.96
CA PRO A 160 11.62 -2.89 6.98
C PRO A 160 12.27 -2.02 5.89
N ASP A 161 11.81 -2.19 4.66
CA ASP A 161 12.31 -1.40 3.54
C ASP A 161 11.98 0.09 3.74
N SER A 162 12.94 0.97 3.50
CA SER A 162 12.71 2.43 3.53
C SER A 162 12.09 2.96 2.23
N LEU A 163 12.01 2.14 1.19
CA LEU A 163 11.42 2.45 -0.10
C LEU A 163 10.41 1.36 -0.48
N ILE A 164 9.16 1.76 -0.69
CA ILE A 164 8.14 0.86 -1.26
C ILE A 164 8.15 1.04 -2.78
N GLY A 165 8.41 -0.05 -3.50
CA GLY A 165 8.31 -0.11 -4.94
C GLY A 165 6.93 -0.59 -5.39
N VAL A 166 6.35 0.07 -6.40
CA VAL A 166 5.11 -0.36 -7.06
C VAL A 166 5.34 -0.41 -8.56
N TYR A 167 5.09 -1.56 -9.17
CA TYR A 167 5.20 -1.77 -10.62
C TYR A 167 3.81 -1.89 -11.21
N THR A 168 3.40 -0.93 -12.03
CA THR A 168 2.03 -0.80 -12.51
C THR A 168 1.97 -0.89 -14.02
N LEU A 169 1.17 -1.82 -14.55
CA LEU A 169 0.75 -1.84 -15.94
C LEU A 169 -0.45 -0.92 -16.10
N LYS A 170 -0.35 0.03 -17.05
CA LYS A 170 -1.40 1.01 -17.35
C LYS A 170 -1.87 0.90 -18.79
N ALA A 171 -3.15 1.08 -18.99
CA ALA A 171 -3.78 1.17 -20.30
C ALA A 171 -4.62 2.43 -20.36
N ARG A 172 -4.21 3.41 -21.18
CA ARG A 172 -4.85 4.71 -21.37
C ARG A 172 -5.61 4.78 -22.68
N LYS A 173 -6.83 5.31 -22.63
CA LYS A 173 -7.69 5.49 -23.80
C LYS A 173 -8.26 6.90 -23.85
N GLY A 174 -7.93 7.64 -24.93
CA GLY A 174 -8.54 8.92 -25.23
C GLY A 174 -9.98 8.76 -25.70
N LEU A 175 -10.87 9.56 -25.13
CA LEU A 175 -12.29 9.63 -25.38
C LEU A 175 -12.66 10.99 -26.05
N PRO A 176 -13.90 11.13 -26.57
CA PRO A 176 -14.37 12.41 -27.08
C PRO A 176 -14.36 13.52 -26.02
N PHE A 177 -14.35 14.77 -26.45
CA PHE A 177 -14.45 15.98 -25.63
C PHE A 177 -13.33 16.19 -24.60
N GLY A 178 -12.12 15.69 -24.89
CA GLY A 178 -10.96 15.84 -24.01
C GLY A 178 -11.00 14.96 -22.77
N PHE A 179 -11.81 13.90 -22.76
CA PHE A 179 -11.77 12.89 -21.70
C PHE A 179 -10.72 11.82 -22.00
N GLU A 180 -10.15 11.27 -20.96
CA GLU A 180 -9.24 10.12 -21.00
C GLU A 180 -9.55 9.18 -19.84
N LEU A 181 -9.56 7.87 -20.11
CA LEU A 181 -9.78 6.81 -19.14
C LEU A 181 -8.52 5.95 -19.05
N ASP A 182 -8.04 5.70 -17.83
CA ASP A 182 -6.94 4.81 -17.53
C ASP A 182 -7.41 3.62 -16.71
N GLY A 183 -6.94 2.42 -17.05
CA GLY A 183 -6.97 1.24 -16.20
C GLY A 183 -5.57 0.91 -15.70
N ALA A 184 -5.43 0.51 -14.45
CA ALA A 184 -4.15 0.22 -13.82
C ALA A 184 -4.20 -1.05 -12.98
N VAL A 185 -3.17 -1.90 -13.13
CA VAL A 185 -2.94 -3.07 -12.28
C VAL A 185 -1.48 -3.04 -11.84
N GLY A 186 -1.24 -3.03 -10.54
CA GLY A 186 0.10 -2.89 -9.97
C GLY A 186 0.44 -4.03 -9.01
N TYR A 187 1.72 -4.30 -8.87
CA TYR A 187 2.30 -5.20 -7.88
C TYR A 187 3.18 -4.40 -6.91
N VAL A 188 3.00 -4.62 -5.63
CA VAL A 188 3.80 -3.97 -4.57
C VAL A 188 5.00 -4.85 -4.25
N SER A 189 6.20 -4.33 -4.47
CA SER A 189 7.43 -5.09 -4.26
C SER A 189 7.58 -5.56 -2.81
N ASN A 190 8.18 -6.72 -2.64
CA ASN A 190 8.42 -7.34 -1.34
C ASN A 190 7.16 -7.59 -0.50
N THR A 191 6.00 -7.71 -1.17
CA THR A 191 4.71 -8.05 -0.56
C THR A 191 3.93 -9.03 -1.41
N SER A 192 2.83 -9.58 -0.86
CA SER A 192 1.82 -10.32 -1.62
C SER A 192 0.73 -9.41 -2.22
N LEU A 193 0.86 -8.09 -2.05
CA LEU A 193 -0.18 -7.12 -2.40
C LEU A 193 -0.16 -6.77 -3.89
N TRP A 194 -1.35 -6.65 -4.43
CA TRP A 194 -1.62 -6.07 -5.74
C TRP A 194 -2.51 -4.85 -5.59
N THR A 195 -2.40 -3.93 -6.54
CA THR A 195 -3.28 -2.77 -6.65
C THR A 195 -4.07 -2.85 -7.94
N ILE A 196 -5.34 -2.49 -7.88
CA ILE A 196 -6.21 -2.36 -9.04
C ILE A 196 -6.86 -0.99 -8.97
N GLY A 197 -6.97 -0.31 -10.11
CA GLY A 197 -7.63 0.97 -10.15
C GLY A 197 -7.91 1.51 -11.53
N ALA A 198 -8.55 2.67 -11.53
CA ALA A 198 -8.86 3.43 -12.73
C ALA A 198 -8.73 4.91 -12.46
N ASP A 199 -8.41 5.66 -13.51
CA ASP A 199 -8.33 7.12 -13.48
C ASP A 199 -9.20 7.70 -14.61
N LEU A 200 -9.85 8.80 -14.32
CA LEU A 200 -10.59 9.60 -15.28
C LEU A 200 -10.01 11.02 -15.31
N ARG A 201 -9.74 11.50 -16.48
CA ARG A 201 -9.19 12.83 -16.70
C ARG A 201 -10.03 13.60 -17.71
N TRP A 202 -10.08 14.91 -17.53
CA TRP A 202 -10.66 15.86 -18.45
C TRP A 202 -9.70 17.00 -18.74
N ALA A 203 -9.22 17.10 -19.99
CA ALA A 203 -8.44 18.22 -20.47
C ALA A 203 -9.38 19.39 -20.78
N ILE A 204 -9.43 20.37 -19.90
CA ILE A 204 -10.31 21.56 -20.04
C ILE A 204 -9.76 22.51 -21.11
N LEU A 205 -8.43 22.69 -21.09
CA LEU A 205 -7.72 23.51 -22.08
C LEU A 205 -6.65 22.63 -22.71
N GLU A 206 -6.81 22.31 -23.98
CA GLU A 206 -5.89 21.46 -24.72
C GLU A 206 -5.63 22.00 -26.14
N GLY A 207 -4.36 22.01 -26.51
CA GLY A 207 -3.97 22.18 -27.92
C GLY A 207 -4.06 23.58 -28.50
N PHE A 208 -4.24 24.62 -27.70
CA PHE A 208 -4.19 25.99 -28.16
C PHE A 208 -2.74 26.38 -28.57
N ARG A 209 -2.46 26.45 -29.87
CA ARG A 209 -1.09 26.66 -30.40
C ARG A 209 -0.91 27.93 -31.22
N THR A 210 -1.98 28.66 -31.53
CA THR A 210 -1.96 29.83 -32.40
C THR A 210 -2.49 31.06 -31.69
N GLY A 211 -1.92 32.22 -32.06
CA GLY A 211 -2.29 33.52 -31.51
C GLY A 211 -1.91 33.68 -30.04
N PRO A 212 -2.50 34.63 -29.31
CA PRO A 212 -2.22 34.88 -27.90
C PRO A 212 -2.51 33.66 -26.99
N MET A 213 -3.49 32.83 -27.34
CA MET A 213 -3.83 31.62 -26.63
C MET A 213 -2.75 30.53 -26.69
N GLY A 214 -1.85 30.58 -27.69
CA GLY A 214 -0.74 29.67 -27.83
C GLY A 214 0.30 29.75 -26.70
N TYR A 215 0.30 30.80 -25.91
CA TYR A 215 1.16 30.95 -24.74
C TYR A 215 0.61 30.27 -23.48
N PHE A 216 -0.70 30.01 -23.43
CA PHE A 216 -1.30 29.33 -22.26
C PHE A 216 -0.89 27.87 -22.20
N PRO A 217 -0.70 27.31 -20.97
CA PRO A 217 -0.49 25.89 -20.79
C PRO A 217 -1.78 25.10 -21.07
N ASP A 218 -1.62 23.83 -21.40
CA ASP A 218 -2.71 22.88 -21.34
C ASP A 218 -3.07 22.64 -19.87
N ILE A 219 -4.37 22.54 -19.54
CA ILE A 219 -4.88 22.36 -18.17
C ILE A 219 -5.85 21.18 -18.16
N ALA A 220 -5.65 20.29 -17.20
CA ALA A 220 -6.53 19.16 -16.96
C ALA A 220 -6.90 19.03 -15.48
N ILE A 221 -8.05 18.40 -15.26
CA ILE A 221 -8.51 17.92 -13.94
C ILE A 221 -8.62 16.42 -14.05
N GLY A 222 -8.11 15.73 -13.02
CA GLY A 222 -8.14 14.28 -12.94
C GLY A 222 -8.73 13.76 -11.63
N THR A 223 -9.18 12.54 -11.65
CA THR A 223 -9.50 11.77 -10.45
C THR A 223 -9.11 10.31 -10.68
N GLY A 224 -8.59 9.68 -9.65
CA GLY A 224 -8.20 8.28 -9.72
C GLY A 224 -8.51 7.54 -8.43
N VAL A 225 -8.74 6.25 -8.55
CA VAL A 225 -8.95 5.35 -7.43
C VAL A 225 -8.00 4.17 -7.53
N ARG A 226 -7.43 3.78 -6.40
CA ARG A 226 -6.64 2.54 -6.25
C ARG A 226 -7.12 1.79 -5.02
N THR A 227 -7.24 0.47 -5.15
CA THR A 227 -7.54 -0.42 -4.04
C THR A 227 -6.55 -1.57 -4.01
N ILE A 228 -6.23 -2.05 -2.81
CA ILE A 228 -5.37 -3.24 -2.65
C ILE A 228 -6.20 -4.51 -2.74
N THR A 229 -5.53 -5.57 -3.19
CA THR A 229 -5.99 -6.96 -3.12
C THR A 229 -4.81 -7.85 -2.76
N GLY A 230 -5.07 -9.11 -2.37
CA GLY A 230 -4.02 -10.03 -1.92
C GLY A 230 -3.82 -10.07 -0.41
N SER A 231 -4.44 -9.18 0.37
CA SER A 231 -4.48 -9.25 1.83
C SER A 231 -5.87 -9.63 2.31
N SER A 232 -5.94 -10.59 3.24
CA SER A 232 -7.16 -10.89 4.00
C SER A 232 -7.26 -10.11 5.32
N LYS A 233 -6.21 -9.35 5.67
CA LYS A 233 -6.05 -8.72 6.99
C LYS A 233 -6.47 -7.26 7.01
N MET A 234 -6.36 -6.58 5.88
CA MET A 234 -6.68 -5.15 5.76
C MET A 234 -7.23 -4.81 4.38
N TYR A 235 -8.02 -3.76 4.35
CA TYR A 235 -8.55 -3.12 3.15
C TYR A 235 -8.00 -1.70 3.08
N LEU A 236 -7.51 -1.30 1.92
CA LEU A 236 -6.98 0.03 1.68
C LEU A 236 -7.45 0.51 0.32
N THR A 237 -8.10 1.67 0.30
CA THR A 237 -8.52 2.34 -0.92
C THR A 237 -8.07 3.78 -0.86
N THR A 238 -7.53 4.27 -1.96
CA THR A 238 -7.08 5.64 -2.10
C THR A 238 -7.80 6.31 -3.26
N VAL A 239 -8.17 7.57 -3.08
CA VAL A 239 -8.80 8.40 -4.09
C VAL A 239 -8.01 9.68 -4.23
N GLY A 240 -7.53 9.98 -5.44
CA GLY A 240 -6.85 11.22 -5.77
C GLY A 240 -7.75 12.12 -6.62
N ILE A 241 -7.74 13.42 -6.36
CA ILE A 241 -8.32 14.44 -7.23
C ILE A 241 -7.19 15.41 -7.53
N ASP A 242 -6.89 15.63 -8.78
CA ASP A 242 -5.75 16.44 -9.20
C ASP A 242 -6.12 17.54 -10.21
N VAL A 243 -5.28 18.56 -10.24
CA VAL A 243 -5.26 19.59 -11.27
C VAL A 243 -3.82 19.73 -11.76
N GLU A 244 -3.68 19.81 -13.05
CA GLU A 244 -2.40 19.77 -13.72
C GLU A 244 -2.31 20.81 -14.84
N ALA A 245 -1.11 21.38 -15.00
CA ALA A 245 -0.75 22.25 -16.11
C ALA A 245 0.49 21.70 -16.82
N SER A 246 0.46 21.71 -18.15
CA SER A 246 1.58 21.24 -18.97
C SER A 246 1.79 22.12 -20.20
N LYS A 247 3.01 22.07 -20.74
CA LYS A 247 3.34 22.78 -21.98
C LYS A 247 4.18 21.90 -22.89
N PRO A 248 3.65 21.42 -24.02
CA PRO A 248 4.42 20.64 -24.97
C PRO A 248 5.43 21.51 -25.71
N ILE A 249 6.65 20.99 -25.83
CA ILE A 249 7.77 21.59 -26.58
C ILE A 249 8.16 20.59 -27.66
N THR A 250 7.99 20.95 -28.91
CA THR A 250 8.39 20.12 -30.05
C THR A 250 9.90 20.26 -30.30
N LEU A 251 10.57 19.15 -30.46
CA LEU A 251 11.97 19.03 -30.80
C LEU A 251 12.09 18.42 -32.21
N ALA A 252 12.64 19.17 -33.16
CA ALA A 252 12.99 18.67 -34.50
C ALA A 252 11.85 17.92 -35.23
N ASP A 253 10.62 18.41 -35.12
CA ASP A 253 9.38 17.94 -35.78
C ASP A 253 8.91 16.52 -35.45
N GLU A 254 9.75 15.69 -34.81
CA GLU A 254 9.45 14.26 -34.54
C GLU A 254 9.29 13.93 -33.04
N ALA A 255 9.90 14.73 -32.18
CA ALA A 255 9.90 14.48 -30.74
C ALA A 255 9.18 15.58 -29.97
N VAL A 256 8.46 15.23 -28.94
CA VAL A 256 7.76 16.16 -28.06
C VAL A 256 8.18 15.90 -26.61
N ILE A 257 8.70 16.93 -25.95
CA ILE A 257 8.92 16.95 -24.51
C ILE A 257 7.82 17.79 -23.88
N THR A 258 7.17 17.26 -22.85
CA THR A 258 6.10 17.99 -22.16
C THR A 258 6.38 18.01 -20.67
N PRO A 259 6.99 19.09 -20.14
CA PRO A 259 7.04 19.32 -18.71
C PRO A 259 5.64 19.61 -18.18
N TYR A 260 5.38 19.15 -16.96
CA TYR A 260 4.12 19.37 -16.28
C TYR A 260 4.31 19.56 -14.78
N ILE A 261 3.35 20.22 -14.16
CA ILE A 261 3.29 20.47 -12.73
C ILE A 261 1.83 20.41 -12.28
N GLY A 262 1.60 19.97 -11.07
CA GLY A 262 0.24 19.93 -10.55
C GLY A 262 0.16 19.74 -9.04
N TYR A 263 -1.10 19.68 -8.62
CA TYR A 263 -1.51 19.47 -7.24
C TYR A 263 -2.51 18.33 -7.18
N GLN A 264 -2.40 17.50 -6.17
CA GLN A 264 -3.36 16.41 -5.92
C GLN A 264 -3.82 16.42 -4.46
N GLN A 265 -5.14 16.40 -4.27
CA GLN A 265 -5.78 16.08 -3.00
C GLN A 265 -5.96 14.57 -2.93
N LEU A 266 -5.32 13.93 -1.95
CA LEU A 266 -5.37 12.50 -1.72
C LEU A 266 -6.25 12.19 -0.50
N PHE A 267 -7.17 11.24 -0.67
CA PHE A 267 -7.98 10.64 0.39
C PHE A 267 -7.58 9.18 0.55
N ILE A 268 -7.29 8.77 1.77
CA ILE A 268 -6.88 7.42 2.13
C ILE A 268 -7.93 6.84 3.07
N TYR A 269 -8.48 5.68 2.70
CA TYR A 269 -9.45 4.92 3.47
C TYR A 269 -8.86 3.57 3.80
N GLY A 270 -8.62 3.30 5.08
CA GLY A 270 -8.10 2.03 5.58
C GLY A 270 -9.05 1.39 6.57
N ASN A 271 -9.14 0.08 6.53
CA ASN A 271 -9.91 -0.71 7.48
C ASN A 271 -9.21 -2.05 7.72
N SER A 272 -9.32 -2.61 8.91
CA SER A 272 -8.87 -3.97 9.18
C SER A 272 -10.01 -4.97 8.97
N ALA A 273 -9.64 -6.21 8.66
CA ALA A 273 -10.51 -7.33 8.88
C ALA A 273 -10.65 -7.61 10.38
N VAL A 274 -11.47 -8.57 10.73
CA VAL A 274 -11.45 -9.18 12.07
C VAL A 274 -10.19 -10.03 12.13
N LEU A 275 -9.30 -9.70 13.06
CA LEU A 275 -7.97 -10.29 13.18
C LEU A 275 -7.87 -11.11 14.46
N ASP A 276 -7.23 -12.26 14.36
CA ASP A 276 -6.87 -13.07 15.50
C ASP A 276 -5.61 -12.47 16.16
N ALA A 277 -5.76 -11.98 17.39
CA ALA A 277 -4.65 -11.43 18.16
C ALA A 277 -3.72 -12.50 18.75
N THR A 278 -4.10 -13.79 18.66
CA THR A 278 -3.35 -14.94 19.17
C THR A 278 -3.15 -16.01 18.09
N PRO A 279 -2.56 -15.66 16.90
CA PRO A 279 -2.53 -16.56 15.75
C PRO A 279 -1.72 -17.86 15.95
N GLY A 280 -0.91 -17.94 16.99
CA GLY A 280 -0.18 -19.16 17.38
C GLY A 280 -0.99 -20.10 18.26
N VAL A 281 -2.18 -19.70 18.70
CA VAL A 281 -3.07 -20.49 19.56
C VAL A 281 -4.34 -20.79 18.78
N ASN A 282 -4.39 -21.92 18.11
CA ASN A 282 -5.59 -22.36 17.41
C ASN A 282 -6.40 -23.29 18.31
N ALA A 283 -7.34 -22.74 19.06
CA ALA A 283 -8.18 -23.47 19.98
C ALA A 283 -8.92 -24.64 19.31
N MET A 284 -9.46 -24.43 18.10
CA MET A 284 -10.18 -25.48 17.38
C MET A 284 -9.26 -26.61 16.92
N GLN A 285 -8.10 -26.31 16.41
CA GLN A 285 -7.18 -27.31 15.86
C GLN A 285 -6.43 -28.05 16.96
N GLN A 286 -6.05 -27.36 18.04
CA GLN A 286 -5.33 -27.95 19.17
C GLN A 286 -6.26 -28.67 20.13
N CYS A 287 -7.49 -28.23 20.31
CA CYS A 287 -8.45 -28.89 21.19
C CYS A 287 -9.14 -30.11 20.56
N GLY A 288 -8.98 -30.36 19.27
CA GLY A 288 -9.71 -31.43 18.58
C GLY A 288 -11.23 -31.23 18.72
N TYR A 289 -11.72 -30.13 18.20
CA TYR A 289 -13.13 -29.71 18.27
C TYR A 289 -14.08 -30.78 17.75
N THR A 290 -15.05 -31.19 18.58
CA THR A 290 -16.04 -32.22 18.25
C THR A 290 -17.48 -31.70 18.20
N GLY A 291 -17.70 -30.40 18.41
CA GLY A 291 -19.02 -29.75 18.40
C GLY A 291 -19.20 -28.80 19.57
N GLN A 292 -20.46 -28.48 19.89
CA GLN A 292 -20.82 -27.66 21.06
C GLN A 292 -21.36 -28.51 22.18
N GLN A 293 -21.01 -28.18 23.42
CA GLN A 293 -21.63 -28.73 24.63
C GLN A 293 -23.04 -28.13 24.80
N ALA A 294 -23.86 -28.76 25.64
CA ALA A 294 -25.19 -28.28 25.98
C ALA A 294 -25.19 -26.86 26.61
N SER A 295 -24.06 -26.46 27.18
CA SER A 295 -23.80 -25.10 27.70
C SER A 295 -23.49 -24.04 26.63
N GLY A 296 -23.40 -24.44 25.36
CA GLY A 296 -22.94 -23.58 24.27
C GLY A 296 -21.42 -23.46 24.15
N ALA A 297 -20.65 -23.99 25.09
CA ALA A 297 -19.20 -24.01 25.03
C ALA A 297 -18.69 -25.03 23.99
N PRO A 298 -17.52 -24.81 23.36
CA PRO A 298 -16.94 -25.77 22.43
C PRO A 298 -16.58 -27.07 23.16
N ALA A 299 -16.88 -28.21 22.55
CA ALA A 299 -16.46 -29.52 23.02
C ALA A 299 -15.13 -29.91 22.37
N CYS A 300 -14.12 -30.18 23.20
CA CYS A 300 -12.78 -30.55 22.76
C CYS A 300 -12.41 -31.94 23.27
N THR A 301 -11.81 -32.78 22.43
CA THR A 301 -11.27 -34.09 22.83
C THR A 301 -9.97 -33.97 23.63
N ASN A 302 -9.15 -33.00 23.28
CA ASN A 302 -7.89 -32.72 23.96
C ASN A 302 -8.13 -31.69 25.06
N LYS A 303 -8.53 -32.19 26.26
CA LYS A 303 -8.62 -31.33 27.43
C LYS A 303 -7.24 -30.92 27.86
N VAL A 304 -7.03 -29.64 27.87
CA VAL A 304 -5.80 -29.06 28.34
C VAL A 304 -5.76 -29.12 29.84
N ALA A 305 -4.75 -29.78 30.36
CA ALA A 305 -4.45 -29.73 31.78
C ALA A 305 -3.83 -28.39 32.12
N THR A 306 -4.55 -27.56 32.84
CA THR A 306 -4.03 -26.34 33.44
C THR A 306 -2.83 -26.68 34.33
N GLY A 307 -1.65 -26.22 34.00
CA GLY A 307 -0.57 -26.03 34.97
C GLY A 307 0.58 -27.00 35.01
N THR A 308 0.85 -27.80 33.96
CA THR A 308 2.08 -28.62 33.95
C THR A 308 3.04 -28.09 32.87
N ALA A 309 4.25 -27.70 33.25
CA ALA A 309 5.29 -27.25 32.34
C ALA A 309 5.56 -28.31 31.26
N GLY A 310 5.38 -27.93 29.99
CA GLY A 310 5.69 -28.77 28.83
C GLY A 310 4.48 -29.31 28.05
N GLN A 311 3.24 -29.02 28.44
CA GLN A 311 2.05 -29.36 27.64
C GLN A 311 1.52 -28.12 26.91
N THR A 312 1.31 -28.26 25.62
CA THR A 312 0.64 -27.26 24.78
C THR A 312 -0.82 -27.20 25.20
N VAL A 313 -1.18 -26.11 25.85
CA VAL A 313 -2.52 -25.93 26.41
C VAL A 313 -3.39 -25.31 25.31
N ALA A 314 -4.35 -26.03 24.76
CA ALA A 314 -5.43 -25.42 24.00
C ALA A 314 -6.27 -24.60 25.01
N ASN A 315 -6.37 -23.30 24.76
CA ASN A 315 -7.17 -22.44 25.61
C ASN A 315 -8.58 -22.34 25.00
N ASP A 316 -9.57 -22.89 25.73
CA ASP A 316 -10.99 -22.82 25.31
C ASP A 316 -11.49 -21.36 25.21
N GLY A 317 -10.75 -20.41 25.79
CA GLY A 317 -11.04 -18.96 25.73
C GLY A 317 -10.50 -18.22 24.50
N ASP A 318 -9.71 -18.87 23.65
CA ASP A 318 -9.07 -18.20 22.50
C ASP A 318 -10.04 -17.79 21.37
N PHE A 319 -11.25 -18.29 21.37
CA PHE A 319 -12.30 -17.91 20.41
C PHE A 319 -12.69 -16.42 20.41
N ASN A 320 -12.36 -15.72 21.50
CA ASN A 320 -12.75 -14.32 21.69
C ASN A 320 -11.60 -13.32 21.53
N ASN A 321 -10.42 -13.77 21.12
CA ASN A 321 -9.24 -12.91 20.96
C ASN A 321 -9.21 -12.18 19.62
N ASN A 322 -10.37 -11.98 19.03
CA ASN A 322 -10.52 -11.21 17.79
C ASN A 322 -10.49 -9.71 18.07
N ILE A 323 -9.65 -9.02 17.31
CA ILE A 323 -9.55 -7.56 17.36
C ILE A 323 -9.90 -6.95 16.01
N THR A 324 -10.34 -5.70 16.05
CA THR A 324 -10.52 -4.83 14.88
C THR A 324 -9.89 -3.49 15.19
N PHE A 325 -9.35 -2.84 14.15
CA PHE A 325 -8.86 -1.47 14.26
C PHE A 325 -9.95 -0.48 13.87
N ASP A 326 -9.84 0.73 14.41
CA ASP A 326 -10.72 1.84 14.02
C ASP A 326 -10.54 2.16 12.53
N PRO A 327 -11.64 2.47 11.80
CA PRO A 327 -11.56 2.87 10.41
C PRO A 327 -10.71 4.13 10.24
N VAL A 328 -9.74 4.08 9.35
CA VAL A 328 -8.82 5.19 9.06
C VAL A 328 -9.34 6.00 7.89
N ARG A 329 -9.39 7.33 8.06
CA ARG A 329 -9.72 8.29 7.00
C ARG A 329 -8.73 9.44 7.09
N ILE A 330 -7.87 9.56 6.08
CA ILE A 330 -6.80 10.56 6.07
C ILE A 330 -6.88 11.35 4.77
N GLN A 331 -6.61 12.64 4.86
CA GLN A 331 -6.42 13.53 3.72
C GLN A 331 -4.95 13.94 3.65
N ARG A 332 -4.38 13.98 2.44
CA ARG A 332 -3.02 14.47 2.20
C ARG A 332 -3.00 15.38 0.99
N ASN A 333 -2.13 16.39 1.06
CA ASN A 333 -1.94 17.35 -0.02
C ASN A 333 -0.61 17.06 -0.69
N ARG A 334 -0.64 16.70 -1.98
CA ARG A 334 0.56 16.35 -2.74
C ARG A 334 0.80 17.37 -3.86
N GLY A 335 2.05 17.79 -4.00
CA GLY A 335 2.54 18.47 -5.19
C GLY A 335 3.26 17.47 -6.09
N PHE A 336 3.21 17.68 -7.39
CA PHE A 336 3.98 16.87 -8.33
C PHE A 336 4.52 17.72 -9.48
N LEU A 337 5.64 17.28 -10.01
CA LEU A 337 6.25 17.80 -11.21
C LEU A 337 6.82 16.64 -12.02
N GLY A 338 6.81 16.77 -13.31
CA GLY A 338 7.33 15.71 -14.17
C GLY A 338 7.57 16.17 -15.61
N VAL A 339 7.99 15.21 -16.39
CA VAL A 339 8.24 15.41 -17.82
C VAL A 339 7.83 14.13 -18.56
N THR A 340 7.15 14.29 -19.67
CA THR A 340 6.94 13.21 -20.63
C THR A 340 7.72 13.48 -21.91
N TYR A 341 8.22 12.42 -22.50
CA TYR A 341 8.90 12.41 -23.79
C TYR A 341 8.16 11.45 -24.71
N ARG A 342 7.82 11.94 -25.90
CA ARG A 342 7.20 11.15 -26.96
C ARG A 342 8.01 11.27 -28.24
N TYR A 343 8.35 10.12 -28.80
CA TYR A 343 8.99 10.02 -30.11
C TYR A 343 8.32 8.91 -30.90
N GLU A 344 7.65 9.25 -32.01
CA GLU A 344 6.81 8.32 -32.77
C GLU A 344 5.85 7.53 -31.88
N LEU A 345 6.08 6.22 -31.73
CA LEU A 345 5.32 5.29 -30.89
C LEU A 345 5.86 5.20 -29.46
N LEU A 346 7.10 5.65 -29.21
CA LEU A 346 7.71 5.55 -27.90
C LEU A 346 7.19 6.65 -26.98
N TYR A 347 6.80 6.26 -25.79
CA TYR A 347 6.41 7.13 -24.67
C TYR A 347 7.30 6.85 -23.47
N LEU A 348 7.86 7.90 -22.89
CA LEU A 348 8.62 7.85 -21.64
C LEU A 348 8.12 8.96 -20.71
N GLY A 349 8.10 8.68 -19.40
CA GLY A 349 7.70 9.64 -18.38
C GLY A 349 8.62 9.55 -17.17
N ALA A 350 8.82 10.69 -16.51
CA ALA A 350 9.44 10.78 -15.20
C ALA A 350 8.67 11.78 -14.34
N GLN A 351 8.42 11.44 -13.07
CA GLN A 351 7.69 12.29 -12.13
C GLN A 351 8.34 12.26 -10.75
N PHE A 352 8.30 13.39 -10.08
CA PHE A 352 8.56 13.51 -8.65
C PHE A 352 7.31 14.08 -7.97
N LEU A 353 6.83 13.37 -6.96
CA LEU A 353 5.64 13.67 -6.20
C LEU A 353 6.02 13.78 -4.71
N PHE A 354 5.47 14.75 -3.98
CA PHE A 354 5.86 15.01 -2.60
C PHE A 354 4.72 15.63 -1.79
N ASP A 355 4.75 15.41 -0.46
CA ASP A 355 3.84 16.07 0.46
C ASP A 355 4.09 17.58 0.53
N LEU A 356 3.05 18.37 0.35
CA LEU A 356 3.08 19.82 0.55
C LEU A 356 2.98 20.19 2.02
N THR A 357 2.20 19.43 2.77
CA THR A 357 1.99 19.63 4.21
C THR A 357 2.47 18.42 4.99
N SER A 358 3.00 18.64 6.19
CA SER A 358 3.38 17.52 7.07
C SER A 358 2.14 16.77 7.55
N PRO A 359 2.13 15.43 7.54
CA PRO A 359 0.98 14.64 7.97
C PRO A 359 0.50 14.99 9.38
N ASN A 360 1.40 15.21 10.32
CA ASN A 360 1.08 15.59 11.71
C ASN A 360 0.41 16.96 11.85
N SER A 361 0.54 17.85 10.87
CA SER A 361 -0.18 19.13 10.86
C SER A 361 -1.63 18.99 10.44
N ILE A 362 -1.97 17.90 9.76
CA ILE A 362 -3.34 17.58 9.33
C ILE A 362 -4.04 16.74 10.41
N ASP A 363 -3.32 15.79 10.97
CA ASP A 363 -3.80 14.89 12.01
C ASP A 363 -2.70 14.68 13.06
N PRO A 364 -2.91 15.14 14.32
CA PRO A 364 -1.90 15.08 15.38
C PRO A 364 -1.43 13.66 15.76
N ASP A 365 -2.26 12.64 15.47
CA ASP A 365 -1.90 11.24 15.73
C ASP A 365 -0.92 10.69 14.70
N LEU A 366 -0.77 11.38 13.54
CA LEU A 366 0.18 10.98 12.54
C LEU A 366 1.58 11.46 12.90
N ASN A 367 2.45 10.51 13.18
CA ASN A 367 3.88 10.78 13.45
C ASN A 367 4.76 10.44 12.24
N SER A 368 4.18 10.41 11.03
CA SER A 368 4.90 10.19 9.80
C SER A 368 5.57 11.47 9.30
N THR A 369 6.75 11.32 8.71
CA THR A 369 7.46 12.41 8.03
C THR A 369 6.82 12.68 6.66
N ARG A 370 7.16 13.82 6.04
CA ARG A 370 6.80 14.09 4.66
C ARG A 370 7.33 12.99 3.75
N GLN A 371 6.45 12.43 2.95
CA GLN A 371 6.79 11.40 1.98
C GLN A 371 7.04 12.01 0.61
N TRP A 372 7.79 11.29 -0.20
CA TRP A 372 7.98 11.57 -1.62
C TRP A 372 7.97 10.27 -2.43
N THR A 373 7.60 10.40 -3.68
CA THR A 373 7.60 9.30 -4.66
C THR A 373 8.35 9.74 -5.90
N MET A 374 9.22 8.90 -6.41
CA MET A 374 9.84 9.02 -7.72
C MET A 374 9.27 7.93 -8.63
N SER A 375 8.79 8.32 -9.80
CA SER A 375 8.18 7.38 -10.76
C SER A 375 8.83 7.53 -12.12
N LEU A 376 8.98 6.39 -12.80
CA LEU A 376 9.42 6.29 -14.18
C LEU A 376 8.39 5.46 -14.95
N GLU A 377 8.06 5.88 -16.16
CA GLU A 377 7.10 5.21 -17.03
C GLU A 377 7.68 5.03 -18.42
N GLY A 378 7.44 3.86 -19.01
CA GLY A 378 7.78 3.58 -20.40
C GLY A 378 6.64 2.85 -21.09
N GLY A 379 6.34 3.22 -22.32
CA GLY A 379 5.20 2.64 -23.03
C GLY A 379 5.19 2.88 -24.53
N VAL A 380 4.13 2.40 -25.14
CA VAL A 380 3.88 2.49 -26.59
C VAL A 380 2.55 3.18 -26.81
N PHE A 381 2.60 4.15 -27.71
CA PHE A 381 1.46 4.96 -28.15
C PHE A 381 0.94 4.42 -29.48
N PHE A 382 -0.38 4.22 -29.60
CA PHE A 382 -1.07 3.72 -30.79
C PHE A 382 -2.09 4.69 -31.31
#